data_2bab5ae8be04f4efac50fc3a0d6fd2e1
#
_entry.id   2bab5ae8be04f4efac50fc3a0d6fd2e1
#
_cell.length_a   1.000
_cell.length_b   1.000
_cell.length_c   1.000
_cell.angle_alpha   90.00
_cell.angle_beta   90.00
_cell.angle_gamma   90.00
#
_symmetry.space_group_name_H-M   'P 1'
#
loop_
_entity.id
_entity.type
_entity.pdbx_description
1 polymer ?
#
loop_
_entity_poly.entity_id
_entity_poly.type
_entity_poly.pdbx_seq_one_letter_code
_entity_poly.pdbx_strand_id
1 'polypeptide(L)'
;MKDKVTLLLLGIIAASLVGMCLVARKKGAVAVATPGAELQLKSRLGRGMVVRSGPKPVAVPARAYRPVFLTLVGEHNGEVWKASSWGPWGRLDRIQVARDRTTAIELGPPLRIKPEVSVSRGQVRVALGLFGRSGEKYDNAILRNNQRIPGPQVEIVDEAGTVLASGRFQFG
;
A
#
# COMPACT_ATOMS: atom_id res chain seq x y z
N MET A 1 -47.03 24.28 36.63
CA MET A 1 -46.92 23.15 35.70
C MET A 1 -45.95 23.36 34.54
N LYS A 2 -45.65 24.58 34.12
CA LYS A 2 -44.71 24.87 32.99
C LYS A 2 -43.24 24.55 33.34
N ASP A 3 -42.82 24.76 34.56
CA ASP A 3 -41.39 24.60 34.96
C ASP A 3 -40.90 23.13 34.99
N LYS A 4 -41.81 22.19 35.29
CA LYS A 4 -41.47 20.75 35.35
C LYS A 4 -41.25 20.17 33.92
N VAL A 5 -41.98 20.67 32.91
CA VAL A 5 -41.82 20.20 31.54
C VAL A 5 -40.52 20.72 30.95
N THR A 6 -40.14 21.96 31.26
CA THR A 6 -38.88 22.54 30.80
C THR A 6 -37.66 21.83 31.36
N LEU A 7 -37.71 21.43 32.63
CA LEU A 7 -36.62 20.67 33.30
C LEU A 7 -36.46 19.27 32.69
N LEU A 8 -37.56 18.61 32.34
CA LEU A 8 -37.55 17.29 31.70
C LEU A 8 -36.96 17.31 30.30
N LEU A 9 -37.31 18.33 29.52
CA LEU A 9 -36.76 18.52 28.17
C LEU A 9 -35.25 18.82 28.18
N LEU A 10 -34.78 19.65 29.08
CA LEU A 10 -33.35 19.93 29.31
C LEU A 10 -32.58 18.67 29.72
N GLY A 11 -33.14 17.82 30.57
CA GLY A 11 -32.55 16.55 30.97
C GLY A 11 -32.39 15.56 29.78
N ILE A 12 -33.37 15.48 28.90
CA ILE A 12 -33.33 14.58 27.73
C ILE A 12 -32.30 15.07 26.72
N ILE A 13 -32.20 16.39 26.47
CA ILE A 13 -31.22 16.95 25.55
C ILE A 13 -29.78 16.77 26.09
N ALA A 14 -29.57 16.97 27.39
CA ALA A 14 -28.27 16.75 28.03
C ALA A 14 -27.85 15.28 27.98
N ALA A 15 -28.75 14.34 28.23
CA ALA A 15 -28.48 12.90 28.13
C ALA A 15 -28.16 12.47 26.68
N SER A 16 -28.82 13.04 25.67
CA SER A 16 -28.55 12.77 24.27
C SER A 16 -27.20 13.31 23.82
N LEU A 17 -26.78 14.49 24.29
CA LEU A 17 -25.48 15.09 23.98
C LEU A 17 -24.32 14.32 24.65
N VAL A 18 -24.49 13.86 25.89
CA VAL A 18 -23.52 13.01 26.60
C VAL A 18 -23.38 11.65 25.93
N GLY A 19 -24.50 11.07 25.45
CA GLY A 19 -24.48 9.81 24.70
C GLY A 19 -23.73 9.92 23.34
N MET A 20 -23.76 11.05 22.68
CA MET A 20 -23.03 11.30 21.43
C MET A 20 -21.53 11.52 21.64
N CYS A 21 -21.07 12.00 22.79
CA CYS A 21 -19.64 12.20 23.09
C CYS A 21 -18.88 10.92 23.51
N LEU A 22 -19.55 9.88 23.93
CA LEU A 22 -18.94 8.67 24.50
C LEU A 22 -18.78 7.48 23.55
N VAL A 23 -18.99 7.65 22.24
CA VAL A 23 -18.50 6.65 21.29
C VAL A 23 -16.99 6.81 21.19
N ALA A 24 -16.28 6.34 22.23
CA ALA A 24 -14.83 6.18 22.20
C ALA A 24 -14.48 5.41 20.90
N ARG A 25 -13.92 6.12 19.93
CA ARG A 25 -13.56 5.51 18.64
C ARG A 25 -12.62 4.36 18.95
N LYS A 26 -13.13 3.14 18.78
CA LYS A 26 -12.33 1.93 18.94
C LYS A 26 -11.07 2.09 18.09
N LYS A 27 -9.90 2.05 18.73
CA LYS A 27 -8.59 2.21 18.08
C LYS A 27 -7.89 0.86 18.04
N GLY A 28 -7.09 0.66 17.05
CA GLY A 28 -6.03 -0.34 16.96
C GLY A 28 -4.76 0.36 16.50
N ALA A 29 -3.77 -0.39 16.08
CA ALA A 29 -2.54 0.16 15.54
C ALA A 29 -2.11 -0.58 14.28
N VAL A 30 -1.32 0.09 13.45
CA VAL A 30 -0.68 -0.48 12.27
C VAL A 30 0.82 -0.30 12.40
N ALA A 31 1.57 -1.38 12.22
CA ALA A 31 3.03 -1.39 12.16
C ALA A 31 3.48 -1.75 10.74
N VAL A 32 4.33 -0.90 10.15
CA VAL A 32 5.02 -1.19 8.89
C VAL A 32 6.50 -1.32 9.21
N ALA A 33 7.01 -2.56 9.14
CA ALA A 33 8.38 -2.86 9.53
C ALA A 33 9.42 -2.49 8.45
N THR A 34 9.01 -2.42 7.19
CA THR A 34 9.91 -2.15 6.07
C THR A 34 10.42 -0.71 6.10
N PRO A 35 11.73 -0.47 6.29
CA PRO A 35 12.28 0.88 6.32
C PRO A 35 11.97 1.67 5.05
N GLY A 36 11.73 2.97 5.20
CA GLY A 36 11.44 3.86 4.07
C GLY A 36 10.09 3.64 3.39
N ALA A 37 9.21 2.79 3.96
CA ALA A 37 7.88 2.59 3.42
C ALA A 37 6.90 3.66 3.90
N GLU A 38 6.14 4.21 2.96
CA GLU A 38 4.97 5.06 3.21
C GLU A 38 3.76 4.45 2.51
N LEU A 39 2.73 4.11 3.28
CA LEU A 39 1.52 3.46 2.79
C LEU A 39 0.32 4.37 3.02
N GLN A 40 -0.35 4.74 1.94
CA GLN A 40 -1.61 5.45 1.99
C GLN A 40 -2.77 4.46 2.04
N LEU A 41 -3.57 4.57 3.08
CA LEU A 41 -4.72 3.71 3.34
C LEU A 41 -6.01 4.52 3.20
N LYS A 42 -7.07 3.88 2.67
CA LYS A 42 -8.41 4.45 2.61
C LYS A 42 -9.41 3.50 3.27
N SER A 43 -10.25 4.00 4.15
CA SER A 43 -11.34 3.25 4.73
C SER A 43 -12.56 3.24 3.81
N ARG A 44 -13.50 2.32 4.02
CA ARG A 44 -14.79 2.28 3.29
C ARG A 44 -15.57 3.59 3.36
N LEU A 45 -15.39 4.37 4.44
CA LEU A 45 -16.04 5.67 4.62
C LEU A 45 -15.29 6.83 3.92
N GLY A 46 -14.34 6.52 3.03
CA GLY A 46 -13.61 7.49 2.24
C GLY A 46 -12.49 8.22 2.99
N ARG A 47 -12.32 8.03 4.29
CA ARG A 47 -11.25 8.67 5.08
C ARG A 47 -9.90 8.03 4.76
N GLY A 48 -8.99 8.84 4.26
CA GLY A 48 -7.61 8.47 4.00
C GLY A 48 -6.71 8.68 5.21
N MET A 49 -5.62 7.95 5.27
CA MET A 49 -4.52 8.15 6.21
C MET A 49 -3.21 7.69 5.59
N VAL A 50 -2.12 8.20 6.12
CA VAL A 50 -0.77 7.80 5.75
C VAL A 50 -0.14 7.09 6.94
N VAL A 51 0.40 5.90 6.69
CA VAL A 51 1.17 5.13 7.67
C VAL A 51 2.61 5.04 7.15
N ARG A 52 3.55 5.53 7.95
CA ARG A 52 4.99 5.44 7.65
C ARG A 52 5.62 4.34 8.48
N SER A 53 6.63 3.72 7.91
CA SER A 53 7.51 2.81 8.66
C SER A 53 8.17 3.55 9.81
N GLY A 54 8.34 2.85 10.93
CA GLY A 54 8.98 3.41 12.10
C GLY A 54 8.98 2.44 13.28
N PRO A 55 9.70 2.80 14.36
CA PRO A 55 9.85 1.92 15.52
C PRO A 55 8.55 1.77 16.32
N LYS A 56 7.61 2.68 16.15
CA LYS A 56 6.34 2.66 16.90
C LYS A 56 5.16 2.47 15.95
N PRO A 57 4.20 1.56 16.29
CA PRO A 57 2.97 1.42 15.55
C PRO A 57 2.15 2.72 15.52
N VAL A 58 1.50 2.98 14.41
CA VAL A 58 0.63 4.14 14.23
C VAL A 58 -0.78 3.81 14.71
N ALA A 59 -1.30 4.55 15.68
CA ALA A 59 -2.66 4.38 16.18
C ALA A 59 -3.68 4.82 15.11
N VAL A 60 -4.62 3.93 14.78
CA VAL A 60 -5.64 4.17 13.76
C VAL A 60 -7.00 3.64 14.23
N PRO A 61 -8.13 4.14 13.72
CA PRO A 61 -9.44 3.57 14.03
C PRO A 61 -9.52 2.08 13.65
N ALA A 62 -10.10 1.26 14.53
CA ALA A 62 -10.29 -0.17 14.29
C ALA A 62 -11.36 -0.40 13.21
N ARG A 63 -10.93 -0.76 12.00
CA ARG A 63 -11.77 -1.04 10.83
C ARG A 63 -10.98 -1.64 9.68
N ALA A 64 -11.66 -1.96 8.59
CA ALA A 64 -11.01 -2.38 7.36
C ALA A 64 -10.50 -1.18 6.54
N TYR A 65 -9.33 -1.34 5.97
CA TYR A 65 -8.67 -0.40 5.06
C TYR A 65 -8.27 -1.09 3.77
N ARG A 66 -8.10 -0.29 2.71
CA ARG A 66 -7.45 -0.68 1.46
C ARG A 66 -6.28 0.24 1.21
N PRO A 67 -5.15 -0.26 0.74
CA PRO A 67 -4.10 0.58 0.20
C PRO A 67 -4.61 1.32 -1.03
N VAL A 68 -4.10 2.52 -1.23
CA VAL A 68 -4.35 3.31 -2.45
C VAL A 68 -3.06 3.74 -3.11
N PHE A 69 -1.99 3.85 -2.32
CA PHE A 69 -0.66 4.18 -2.81
C PHE A 69 0.40 3.70 -1.83
N LEU A 70 1.52 3.24 -2.35
CA LEU A 70 2.69 2.83 -1.58
C LEU A 70 3.93 3.44 -2.23
N THR A 71 4.82 3.95 -1.40
CA THR A 71 6.17 4.33 -1.78
C THR A 71 7.18 3.61 -0.91
N LEU A 72 8.21 3.06 -1.53
CA LEU A 72 9.42 2.60 -0.86
C LEU A 72 10.56 3.54 -1.22
N VAL A 73 11.30 3.99 -0.21
CA VAL A 73 12.53 4.74 -0.39
C VAL A 73 13.63 3.99 0.34
N GLY A 74 14.71 3.73 -0.34
CA GLY A 74 15.90 3.09 0.22
C GLY A 74 17.16 3.79 -0.24
N GLU A 75 18.23 3.62 0.52
CA GLU A 75 19.57 4.11 0.15
C GLU A 75 20.49 2.91 -0.06
N HIS A 76 21.28 2.95 -1.12
CA HIS A 76 22.28 1.94 -1.43
C HIS A 76 23.46 2.63 -2.13
N ASN A 77 24.66 2.46 -1.57
CA ASN A 77 25.90 3.07 -2.08
C ASN A 77 25.82 4.60 -2.27
N GLY A 78 25.16 5.32 -1.36
CA GLY A 78 24.96 6.76 -1.44
C GLY A 78 23.92 7.21 -2.48
N GLU A 79 23.23 6.29 -3.13
CA GLU A 79 22.16 6.57 -4.07
C GLU A 79 20.79 6.33 -3.44
N VAL A 80 19.85 7.22 -3.68
CA VAL A 80 18.47 7.10 -3.21
C VAL A 80 17.62 6.41 -4.27
N TRP A 81 17.03 5.28 -3.89
CA TRP A 81 16.14 4.48 -4.73
C TRP A 81 14.70 4.63 -4.30
N LYS A 82 13.80 4.79 -5.25
CA LYS A 82 12.37 4.91 -5.00
C LYS A 82 11.58 4.00 -5.92
N ALA A 83 10.66 3.24 -5.33
CA ALA A 83 9.66 2.43 -6.03
C ALA A 83 8.26 2.81 -5.53
N SER A 84 7.29 2.83 -6.42
CA SER A 84 5.90 3.18 -6.10
C SER A 84 4.95 2.08 -6.55
N SER A 85 3.80 1.99 -5.91
CA SER A 85 2.74 1.04 -6.26
C SER A 85 1.37 1.70 -6.16
N TRP A 86 0.54 1.45 -7.17
CA TRP A 86 -0.89 1.76 -7.23
C TRP A 86 -1.75 0.48 -7.19
N GLY A 87 -1.11 -0.66 -6.92
CA GLY A 87 -1.70 -1.99 -6.97
C GLY A 87 -1.39 -2.73 -8.28
N PRO A 88 -1.87 -3.93 -8.44
CA PRO A 88 -2.63 -4.71 -7.46
C PRO A 88 -1.86 -4.98 -6.16
N TRP A 89 -2.60 -5.18 -5.06
CA TRP A 89 -2.06 -5.16 -3.69
C TRP A 89 -1.71 -6.54 -3.14
N GLY A 90 -2.03 -7.61 -3.86
CA GLY A 90 -1.84 -8.96 -3.37
C GLY A 90 -2.56 -9.21 -2.05
N ARG A 91 -1.84 -9.70 -1.03
CA ARG A 91 -2.42 -9.95 0.31
C ARG A 91 -2.80 -8.69 1.08
N LEU A 92 -2.34 -7.52 0.63
CA LEU A 92 -2.64 -6.23 1.26
C LEU A 92 -3.97 -5.63 0.79
N ASP A 93 -4.67 -6.23 -0.18
CA ASP A 93 -5.92 -5.66 -0.75
C ASP A 93 -6.95 -5.33 0.33
N ARG A 94 -6.90 -6.03 1.46
CA ARG A 94 -7.74 -5.76 2.62
C ARG A 94 -6.93 -5.88 3.92
N ILE A 95 -6.74 -4.74 4.60
CA ILE A 95 -6.06 -4.66 5.88
C ILE A 95 -7.10 -4.49 6.97
N GLN A 96 -7.26 -5.52 7.82
CA GLN A 96 -8.20 -5.48 8.94
C GLN A 96 -7.47 -5.03 10.21
N VAL A 97 -7.82 -3.86 10.72
CA VAL A 97 -7.30 -3.36 12.01
C VAL A 97 -8.31 -3.70 13.11
N ALA A 98 -7.89 -4.57 14.01
CA ALA A 98 -8.68 -4.95 15.19
C ALA A 98 -8.49 -3.94 16.33
N ARG A 99 -9.50 -3.90 17.21
CA ARG A 99 -9.46 -3.07 18.43
C ARG A 99 -8.34 -3.56 19.36
N ASP A 100 -7.63 -2.60 19.95
CA ASP A 100 -6.61 -2.82 20.98
C ASP A 100 -5.51 -3.81 20.55
N ARG A 101 -5.32 -3.96 19.21
CA ARG A 101 -4.30 -4.82 18.60
C ARG A 101 -3.47 -4.05 17.58
N THR A 102 -2.23 -4.49 17.42
CA THR A 102 -1.36 -4.03 16.34
C THR A 102 -1.47 -4.99 15.16
N THR A 103 -1.79 -4.44 13.99
CA THR A 103 -1.75 -5.16 12.71
C THR A 103 -0.40 -4.91 12.07
N ALA A 104 0.44 -5.94 11.96
CA ALA A 104 1.69 -5.88 11.23
C ALA A 104 1.41 -5.96 9.73
N ILE A 105 2.03 -5.06 8.97
CA ILE A 105 1.98 -5.04 7.51
C ILE A 105 3.37 -5.40 7.00
N GLU A 106 3.43 -6.52 6.30
CA GLU A 106 4.62 -6.96 5.59
C GLU A 106 4.51 -6.53 4.13
N LEU A 107 5.45 -5.76 3.64
CA LEU A 107 5.53 -5.28 2.27
C LEU A 107 6.98 -5.06 1.86
N GLY A 108 7.23 -4.79 0.57
CA GLY A 108 8.56 -4.47 0.07
C GLY A 108 9.47 -5.68 -0.12
N PRO A 109 10.77 -5.50 0.12
CA PRO A 109 11.77 -6.53 -0.16
C PRO A 109 11.56 -7.85 0.61
N PRO A 110 11.98 -8.99 0.00
CA PRO A 110 12.67 -9.09 -1.28
C PRO A 110 11.73 -8.85 -2.46
N LEU A 111 12.16 -8.01 -3.40
CA LEU A 111 11.42 -7.78 -4.64
C LEU A 111 11.67 -8.94 -5.62
N ARG A 112 10.63 -9.33 -6.34
CA ARG A 112 10.66 -10.42 -7.31
C ARG A 112 10.22 -9.93 -8.67
N ILE A 113 11.00 -10.20 -9.70
CA ILE A 113 10.63 -9.97 -11.08
C ILE A 113 9.87 -11.20 -11.58
N LYS A 114 8.71 -10.98 -12.18
CA LYS A 114 7.94 -12.03 -12.85
C LYS A 114 7.75 -11.64 -14.32
N PRO A 115 8.33 -12.39 -15.24
CA PRO A 115 8.05 -12.20 -16.66
C PRO A 115 6.66 -12.74 -17.00
N GLU A 116 5.94 -12.00 -17.84
CA GLU A 116 4.68 -12.41 -18.45
C GLU A 116 4.90 -12.48 -19.96
N VAL A 117 4.84 -13.69 -20.51
CA VAL A 117 5.05 -13.92 -21.94
C VAL A 117 3.72 -14.27 -22.57
N SER A 118 3.38 -13.59 -23.65
CA SER A 118 2.22 -13.90 -24.47
C SER A 118 2.62 -13.98 -25.94
N VAL A 119 2.02 -14.92 -26.65
CA VAL A 119 2.22 -15.11 -28.10
C VAL A 119 0.90 -14.87 -28.80
N SER A 120 0.88 -13.97 -29.77
CA SER A 120 -0.30 -13.66 -30.57
C SER A 120 0.12 -13.30 -32.00
N ARG A 121 -0.52 -13.93 -32.98
CA ARG A 121 -0.30 -13.67 -34.40
C ARG A 121 1.18 -13.71 -34.82
N GLY A 122 1.95 -14.66 -34.28
CA GLY A 122 3.38 -14.79 -34.57
C GLY A 122 4.29 -13.77 -33.87
N GLN A 123 3.74 -12.92 -33.01
CA GLN A 123 4.51 -11.98 -32.19
C GLN A 123 4.61 -12.46 -30.75
N VAL A 124 5.79 -12.37 -30.18
CA VAL A 124 6.06 -12.62 -28.77
C VAL A 124 6.06 -11.29 -28.04
N ARG A 125 5.20 -11.16 -27.04
CA ARG A 125 5.18 -10.02 -26.13
C ARG A 125 5.69 -10.46 -24.76
N VAL A 126 6.70 -9.79 -24.27
CA VAL A 126 7.26 -10.01 -22.93
C VAL A 126 6.99 -8.76 -22.09
N ALA A 127 6.33 -8.93 -20.96
CA ALA A 127 6.14 -7.90 -19.96
C ALA A 127 6.84 -8.31 -18.66
N LEU A 128 7.23 -7.35 -17.84
CA LEU A 128 7.80 -7.61 -16.51
C LEU A 128 6.90 -7.01 -15.45
N GLY A 129 6.63 -7.80 -14.41
CA GLY A 129 6.02 -7.32 -13.19
C GLY A 129 7.05 -7.36 -12.05
N LEU A 130 7.13 -6.28 -11.27
CA LEU A 130 7.93 -6.22 -10.05
C LEU A 130 7.00 -6.35 -8.85
N PHE A 131 7.24 -7.35 -8.01
CA PHE A 131 6.35 -7.69 -6.89
C PHE A 131 7.12 -7.70 -5.57
N GLY A 132 6.49 -7.22 -4.52
CA GLY A 132 7.00 -7.30 -3.17
C GLY A 132 6.56 -8.55 -2.41
N ARG A 133 6.92 -8.60 -1.15
CA ARG A 133 6.72 -9.75 -0.24
C ARG A 133 5.26 -10.16 -0.09
N SER A 134 4.32 -9.24 -0.06
CA SER A 134 2.90 -9.53 0.05
C SER A 134 2.19 -9.69 -1.30
N GLY A 135 2.94 -9.64 -2.40
CA GLY A 135 2.42 -9.74 -3.75
C GLY A 135 1.89 -8.41 -4.30
N GLU A 136 2.16 -7.31 -3.61
CA GLU A 136 1.93 -5.97 -4.13
C GLU A 136 2.81 -5.72 -5.35
N LYS A 137 2.21 -5.19 -6.42
CA LYS A 137 2.91 -4.90 -7.67
C LYS A 137 3.43 -3.46 -7.64
N TYR A 138 4.71 -3.30 -7.91
CA TYR A 138 5.33 -1.99 -8.07
C TYR A 138 5.29 -1.55 -9.53
N ASP A 139 5.23 -0.23 -9.73
CA ASP A 139 5.41 0.34 -11.04
C ASP A 139 6.82 0.03 -11.57
N ASN A 140 6.92 -0.21 -12.85
CA ASN A 140 8.21 -0.49 -13.47
C ASN A 140 9.14 0.74 -13.51
N ALA A 141 8.61 1.93 -13.24
CA ALA A 141 9.36 3.18 -13.16
C ALA A 141 10.07 3.31 -11.80
N ILE A 142 11.17 2.59 -11.63
CA ILE A 142 12.06 2.78 -10.49
C ILE A 142 12.86 4.05 -10.71
N LEU A 143 12.97 4.87 -9.66
CA LEU A 143 13.77 6.09 -9.67
C LEU A 143 15.07 5.87 -8.89
N ARG A 144 16.16 6.37 -9.43
CA ARG A 144 17.46 6.51 -8.77
C ARG A 144 17.83 7.99 -8.75
N ASN A 145 18.01 8.56 -7.56
CA ASN A 145 18.22 10.00 -7.35
C ASN A 145 17.16 10.87 -8.07
N ASN A 146 15.87 10.47 -7.96
CA ASN A 146 14.72 11.07 -8.65
C ASN A 146 14.74 10.98 -10.19
N GLN A 147 15.67 10.28 -10.79
CA GLN A 147 15.71 10.04 -12.23
C GLN A 147 15.24 8.63 -12.54
N ARG A 148 14.46 8.47 -13.60
CA ARG A 148 14.02 7.15 -14.06
C ARG A 148 15.22 6.36 -14.57
N ILE A 149 15.41 5.14 -14.06
CA ILE A 149 16.42 4.24 -14.59
C ILE A 149 15.99 3.68 -15.94
N PRO A 150 16.92 3.36 -16.85
CA PRO A 150 16.60 2.66 -18.09
C PRO A 150 15.94 1.32 -17.79
N GLY A 151 15.03 0.89 -18.67
CA GLY A 151 14.44 -0.44 -18.60
C GLY A 151 15.52 -1.54 -18.73
N PRO A 152 15.31 -2.70 -18.10
CA PRO A 152 16.24 -3.82 -18.21
C PRO A 152 16.34 -4.33 -19.65
N GLN A 153 17.48 -4.91 -19.97
CA GLN A 153 17.67 -5.64 -21.23
C GLN A 153 16.96 -6.99 -21.16
N VAL A 154 16.51 -7.47 -22.30
CA VAL A 154 15.93 -8.79 -22.48
C VAL A 154 16.59 -9.47 -23.66
N GLU A 155 16.88 -10.74 -23.52
CA GLU A 155 17.34 -11.61 -24.59
C GLU A 155 16.44 -12.83 -24.63
N ILE A 156 16.08 -13.25 -25.83
CA ILE A 156 15.37 -14.49 -26.11
C ILE A 156 16.41 -15.43 -26.68
N VAL A 157 16.64 -16.54 -26.01
CA VAL A 157 17.62 -17.54 -26.42
C VAL A 157 16.94 -18.87 -26.74
N ASP A 158 17.51 -19.65 -27.65
CA ASP A 158 17.09 -21.03 -27.90
C ASP A 158 17.63 -21.98 -26.84
N GLU A 159 17.32 -23.26 -26.98
CA GLU A 159 17.78 -24.31 -26.06
C GLU A 159 19.32 -24.49 -26.06
N ALA A 160 19.99 -24.10 -27.14
CA ALA A 160 21.44 -24.12 -27.27
C ALA A 160 22.11 -22.86 -26.72
N GLY A 161 21.32 -21.88 -26.23
CA GLY A 161 21.83 -20.61 -25.72
C GLY A 161 22.10 -19.56 -26.80
N THR A 162 21.71 -19.80 -28.04
CA THR A 162 21.85 -18.81 -29.13
C THR A 162 20.82 -17.69 -28.96
N VAL A 163 21.28 -16.44 -29.04
CA VAL A 163 20.38 -15.29 -28.95
C VAL A 163 19.56 -15.17 -30.24
N LEU A 164 18.25 -15.38 -30.13
CA LEU A 164 17.30 -15.24 -31.22
C LEU A 164 16.80 -13.80 -31.37
N ALA A 165 16.67 -13.09 -30.27
CA ALA A 165 16.28 -11.68 -30.26
C ALA A 165 16.77 -10.99 -29.00
N SER A 166 17.03 -9.69 -29.08
CA SER A 166 17.37 -8.86 -27.93
C SER A 166 16.62 -7.53 -27.98
N GLY A 167 16.43 -6.93 -26.82
CA GLY A 167 15.75 -5.64 -26.73
C GLY A 167 15.89 -5.02 -25.36
N ARG A 168 15.21 -3.89 -25.16
CA ARG A 168 15.10 -3.23 -23.87
C ARG A 168 13.64 -2.98 -23.56
N PHE A 169 13.25 -3.27 -22.30
CA PHE A 169 11.91 -2.93 -21.86
C PHE A 169 11.71 -1.41 -21.88
N GLN A 170 10.60 -1.00 -22.44
CA GLN A 170 10.15 0.39 -22.37
C GLN A 170 9.10 0.52 -21.27
N PHE A 171 9.18 1.60 -20.50
CA PHE A 171 8.14 1.95 -19.57
C PHE A 171 7.02 2.64 -20.35
N GLY A 172 5.84 2.03 -20.32
CA GLY A 172 4.63 2.60 -20.90
C GLY A 172 3.98 3.63 -19.98
#